data_3a2548e967c5f595030e5890fe49b3e4
#
_entry.id   3a2548e967c5f595030e5890fe49b3e4
#
_cell.length_a   1.000
_cell.length_b   1.000
_cell.length_c   1.000
_cell.angle_alpha   90.00
_cell.angle_beta   90.00
_cell.angle_gamma   90.00
#
_symmetry.space_group_name_H-M   'P 1'
#
loop_
_entity.id
_entity.type
_entity.pdbx_description
1 polymer ?
#
loop_
_entity_poly.entity_id
_entity_poly.type
_entity_poly.pdbx_seq_one_letter_code
_entity_poly.pdbx_strand_id
1 'polypeptide(L)'
;MTGYVEFRIKGTPGAQATISHGETLDRDGNFYNANYRSADAQIKFICDGEEHIYKSALTFFGFRYIRLENWPDEIKKENFTAIVVHSDIRRTGYFECSDETVNKLFKNIIWGQKGNFLDVPTDCPQRNERLGWTGDAQVFVRTASLNFDVERFFKKWLHDLVADQGRDGCVPHVIPNIFDDMGGSSAWSDAAVICPWEIYRTYGDKAVLEEQFDSCLLYTSPSPRDTERSR
;
A
#
# COMPACT_ATOMS: atom_id res chain seq x y z
N MET A 1 9.82 -4.18 3.72
CA MET A 1 8.71 -5.11 3.53
C MET A 1 7.47 -4.56 4.21
N THR A 2 6.28 -5.00 3.79
CA THR A 2 5.03 -4.81 4.52
C THR A 2 4.65 -6.11 5.22
N GLY A 3 4.25 -6.04 6.47
CA GLY A 3 3.93 -7.21 7.27
C GLY A 3 4.12 -6.98 8.76
N TYR A 4 4.48 -8.01 9.49
CA TYR A 4 4.73 -7.94 10.93
C TYR A 4 5.85 -8.89 11.34
N VAL A 5 6.31 -8.74 12.57
CA VAL A 5 7.24 -9.69 13.18
C VAL A 5 6.46 -10.62 14.11
N GLU A 6 6.51 -11.92 13.83
CA GLU A 6 6.16 -12.96 14.77
C GLU A 6 7.33 -13.14 15.74
N PHE A 7 7.08 -13.19 17.03
CA PHE A 7 8.15 -13.36 18.00
C PHE A 7 7.73 -14.27 19.16
N ARG A 8 8.73 -15.01 19.69
CA ARG A 8 8.62 -15.81 20.90
C ARG A 8 9.17 -15.01 22.07
N ILE A 9 8.41 -14.91 23.14
CA ILE A 9 8.75 -14.12 24.31
C ILE A 9 8.33 -14.82 25.61
N LYS A 10 9.19 -14.73 26.62
CA LYS A 10 8.88 -15.08 28.01
C LYS A 10 9.44 -14.00 28.92
N GLY A 11 8.69 -13.59 29.92
CA GLY A 11 9.14 -12.60 30.90
C GLY A 11 8.34 -12.69 32.18
N THR A 12 8.83 -12.05 33.21
CA THR A 12 8.11 -11.97 34.51
C THR A 12 6.76 -11.26 34.34
N PRO A 13 5.72 -11.63 35.08
CA PRO A 13 4.42 -10.97 35.04
C PRO A 13 4.54 -9.45 35.20
N GLY A 14 3.93 -8.71 34.24
CA GLY A 14 3.95 -7.26 34.19
C GLY A 14 5.16 -6.65 33.45
N ALA A 15 6.18 -7.43 33.07
CA ALA A 15 7.27 -6.93 32.24
C ALA A 15 6.73 -6.54 30.86
N GLN A 16 7.08 -5.35 30.39
CA GLN A 16 6.65 -4.83 29.09
C GLN A 16 7.82 -4.76 28.12
N ALA A 17 7.70 -5.48 26.99
CA ALA A 17 8.58 -5.35 25.84
C ALA A 17 7.98 -4.42 24.80
N THR A 18 8.79 -3.60 24.13
CA THR A 18 8.37 -2.75 23.02
C THR A 18 9.16 -3.11 21.76
N ILE A 19 8.46 -3.35 20.67
CA ILE A 19 9.03 -3.63 19.35
C ILE A 19 8.63 -2.49 18.42
N SER A 20 9.58 -1.62 18.07
CA SER A 20 9.37 -0.52 17.14
C SER A 20 9.82 -0.92 15.73
N HIS A 21 9.07 -0.48 14.72
CA HIS A 21 9.34 -0.77 13.30
C HIS A 21 9.87 0.48 12.59
N GLY A 22 10.87 0.32 11.71
CA GLY A 22 11.48 1.42 10.95
C GLY A 22 12.06 0.94 9.62
N GLU A 23 12.13 1.82 8.62
CA GLU A 23 12.65 1.50 7.29
C GLU A 23 14.13 1.85 7.12
N THR A 24 14.63 2.76 7.91
CA THR A 24 15.97 3.30 7.72
C THR A 24 16.71 3.44 9.06
N LEU A 25 18.01 3.59 8.96
CA LEU A 25 18.88 4.01 10.05
C LEU A 25 19.32 5.44 9.79
N ASP A 26 19.69 6.17 10.84
CA ASP A 26 20.32 7.46 10.72
C ASP A 26 21.77 7.35 10.18
N ARG A 27 22.47 8.48 10.11
CA ARG A 27 23.86 8.54 9.58
C ARG A 27 24.86 7.77 10.45
N ASP A 28 24.53 7.62 11.73
CA ASP A 28 25.37 6.93 12.72
C ASP A 28 24.99 5.44 12.87
N GLY A 29 24.01 4.97 12.09
CA GLY A 29 23.52 3.59 12.11
C GLY A 29 22.48 3.29 13.17
N ASN A 30 21.94 4.31 13.87
CA ASN A 30 20.89 4.14 14.84
C ASN A 30 19.53 4.00 14.18
N PHE A 31 18.60 3.35 14.86
CA PHE A 31 17.22 3.20 14.43
C PHE A 31 16.56 4.58 14.26
N TYR A 32 15.93 4.80 13.10
CA TYR A 32 15.28 6.06 12.75
C TYR A 32 13.86 5.81 12.23
N ASN A 33 12.88 6.48 12.82
CA ASN A 33 11.46 6.41 12.42
C ASN A 33 10.74 7.79 12.41
N ALA A 34 11.45 8.90 12.49
CA ALA A 34 10.82 10.22 12.44
C ALA A 34 10.10 10.49 11.11
N ASN A 35 10.50 9.78 10.03
CA ASN A 35 9.81 9.81 8.73
C ASN A 35 8.42 9.14 8.75
N TYR A 36 8.05 8.44 9.82
CA TYR A 36 6.71 7.85 9.98
C TYR A 36 5.66 8.86 10.41
N ARG A 37 6.03 10.12 10.60
CA ARG A 37 5.15 11.21 11.06
C ARG A 37 4.51 10.86 12.41
N SER A 38 3.19 10.79 12.51
CA SER A 38 2.45 10.44 13.73
C SER A 38 2.09 8.95 13.83
N ALA A 39 2.54 8.10 12.90
CA ALA A 39 2.24 6.68 12.96
C ALA A 39 2.96 6.02 14.15
N ASP A 40 2.19 5.39 15.03
CA ASP A 40 2.72 4.57 16.14
C ASP A 40 3.00 3.15 15.63
N ALA A 41 4.18 2.97 15.00
CA ALA A 41 4.60 1.70 14.42
C ALA A 41 5.24 0.79 15.48
N GLN A 42 4.51 0.52 16.57
CA GLN A 42 5.00 -0.23 17.73
C GLN A 42 4.04 -1.36 18.11
N ILE A 43 4.64 -2.41 18.67
CA ILE A 43 3.95 -3.44 19.44
C ILE A 43 4.42 -3.33 20.89
N LYS A 44 3.49 -3.23 21.82
CA LYS A 44 3.75 -3.28 23.26
C LYS A 44 3.19 -4.58 23.80
N PHE A 45 4.05 -5.47 24.26
CA PHE A 45 3.67 -6.76 24.78
C PHE A 45 3.90 -6.79 26.30
N ILE A 46 2.88 -7.19 27.06
CA ILE A 46 2.96 -7.34 28.52
C ILE A 46 3.00 -8.82 28.84
N CYS A 47 4.08 -9.26 29.48
CA CYS A 47 4.28 -10.65 29.87
C CYS A 47 3.40 -11.02 31.09
N ASP A 48 2.96 -12.26 31.13
CA ASP A 48 2.17 -12.85 32.23
C ASP A 48 2.93 -13.94 33.02
N GLY A 49 4.19 -14.23 32.64
CA GLY A 49 5.02 -15.27 33.20
C GLY A 49 5.17 -16.50 32.31
N GLU A 50 4.27 -16.69 31.40
CA GLU A 50 4.28 -17.83 30.47
C GLU A 50 5.02 -17.49 29.17
N GLU A 51 5.37 -18.52 28.40
CA GLU A 51 5.95 -18.35 27.06
C GLU A 51 4.85 -18.16 26.03
N HIS A 52 4.98 -17.11 25.20
CA HIS A 52 4.05 -16.82 24.12
C HIS A 52 4.74 -16.74 22.76
N ILE A 53 4.00 -17.12 21.71
CA ILE A 53 4.31 -16.78 20.33
C ILE A 53 3.29 -15.72 19.89
N TYR A 54 3.75 -14.49 19.76
CA TYR A 54 2.92 -13.39 19.32
C TYR A 54 2.84 -13.34 17.79
N LYS A 55 1.61 -13.24 17.27
CA LYS A 55 1.30 -12.98 15.85
C LYS A 55 0.35 -11.80 15.79
N SER A 56 0.67 -10.82 14.94
CA SER A 56 -0.25 -9.71 14.69
C SER A 56 -1.49 -10.22 13.93
N ALA A 57 -2.69 -9.91 14.43
CA ALA A 57 -3.94 -10.38 13.85
C ALA A 57 -4.57 -9.34 12.91
N LEU A 58 -4.57 -8.06 13.29
CA LEU A 58 -5.34 -7.00 12.61
C LEU A 58 -4.49 -5.76 12.30
N THR A 59 -3.17 -5.87 12.35
CA THR A 59 -2.27 -4.77 12.01
C THR A 59 -1.04 -5.27 11.27
N PHE A 60 -0.46 -4.40 10.47
CA PHE A 60 0.80 -4.61 9.77
C PHE A 60 1.61 -3.32 9.77
N PHE A 61 2.89 -3.44 9.44
CA PHE A 61 3.85 -2.33 9.39
C PHE A 61 4.63 -2.38 8.08
N GLY A 62 5.01 -1.21 7.56
CA GLY A 62 6.07 -1.11 6.55
C GLY A 62 7.41 -0.96 7.28
N PHE A 63 8.37 -1.87 7.09
CA PHE A 63 9.62 -1.82 7.83
C PHE A 63 10.76 -2.60 7.16
N ARG A 64 11.96 -2.30 7.59
CA ARG A 64 13.19 -3.03 7.28
C ARG A 64 13.94 -3.41 8.53
N TYR A 65 13.82 -2.61 9.58
CA TYR A 65 14.49 -2.78 10.87
C TYR A 65 13.46 -2.82 11.98
N ILE A 66 13.78 -3.55 13.04
CA ILE A 66 13.05 -3.47 14.32
C ILE A 66 14.02 -3.03 15.41
N ARG A 67 13.50 -2.27 16.37
CA ARG A 67 14.19 -1.93 17.61
C ARG A 67 13.45 -2.60 18.77
N LEU A 68 14.21 -3.31 19.59
CA LEU A 68 13.72 -3.96 20.79
C LEU A 68 14.07 -3.11 22.02
N GLU A 69 13.09 -2.82 22.87
CA GLU A 69 13.26 -2.08 24.11
C GLU A 69 12.64 -2.88 25.24
N ASN A 70 13.36 -2.94 26.38
CA ASN A 70 12.95 -3.67 27.58
C ASN A 70 12.65 -5.16 27.31
N TRP A 71 13.40 -5.77 26.41
CA TRP A 71 13.24 -7.19 26.10
C TRP A 71 13.59 -8.02 27.33
N PRO A 72 12.68 -8.89 27.82
CA PRO A 72 12.82 -9.50 29.15
C PRO A 72 13.74 -10.71 29.21
N ASP A 73 14.19 -11.22 28.08
CA ASP A 73 15.01 -12.44 27.96
C ASP A 73 16.21 -12.21 27.02
N GLU A 74 17.02 -13.24 26.81
CA GLU A 74 18.11 -13.21 25.86
C GLU A 74 17.57 -13.00 24.43
N ILE A 75 18.15 -12.04 23.68
CA ILE A 75 17.78 -11.78 22.30
C ILE A 75 18.43 -12.83 21.40
N LYS A 76 17.62 -13.77 20.91
CA LYS A 76 18.02 -14.81 19.95
C LYS A 76 17.33 -14.55 18.64
N LYS A 77 18.07 -14.60 17.53
CA LYS A 77 17.54 -14.37 16.17
C LYS A 77 16.38 -15.33 15.85
N GLU A 78 16.46 -16.55 16.34
CA GLU A 78 15.49 -17.63 16.15
C GLU A 78 14.13 -17.33 16.78
N ASN A 79 14.08 -16.37 17.71
CA ASN A 79 12.84 -15.94 18.35
C ASN A 79 12.03 -14.97 17.49
N PHE A 80 12.53 -14.56 16.32
CA PHE A 80 11.89 -13.56 15.48
C PHE A 80 11.74 -14.06 14.04
N THR A 81 10.54 -13.97 13.50
CA THR A 81 10.25 -14.28 12.10
C THR A 81 9.50 -13.11 11.46
N ALA A 82 10.07 -12.58 10.38
CA ALA A 82 9.39 -11.53 9.61
C ALA A 82 8.37 -12.17 8.65
N ILE A 83 7.11 -11.83 8.85
CA ILE A 83 5.98 -12.31 8.03
C ILE A 83 5.61 -11.23 7.03
N VAL A 84 5.72 -11.54 5.74
CA VAL A 84 5.32 -10.66 4.65
C VAL A 84 3.82 -10.76 4.43
N VAL A 85 3.14 -9.62 4.32
CA VAL A 85 1.71 -9.53 4.03
C VAL A 85 1.52 -8.71 2.76
N HIS A 86 0.75 -9.23 1.82
CA HIS A 86 0.30 -8.53 0.60
C HIS A 86 -0.93 -9.24 0.03
N SER A 87 -1.68 -8.58 -0.88
CA SER A 87 -2.75 -9.23 -1.63
C SER A 87 -2.20 -10.43 -2.41
N ASP A 88 -2.97 -11.50 -2.48
CA ASP A 88 -2.60 -12.73 -3.23
C ASP A 88 -2.73 -12.49 -4.73
N ILE A 89 -1.71 -11.85 -5.31
CA ILE A 89 -1.64 -11.49 -6.72
C ILE A 89 -0.49 -12.29 -7.36
N ARG A 90 -0.84 -13.08 -8.37
CA ARG A 90 0.10 -13.94 -9.08
C ARG A 90 1.14 -13.10 -9.82
N ARG A 91 2.43 -13.38 -9.59
CA ARG A 91 3.51 -12.77 -10.37
C ARG A 91 3.52 -13.31 -11.80
N THR A 92 3.58 -12.41 -12.79
CA THR A 92 3.59 -12.71 -14.22
C THR A 92 4.81 -12.13 -14.93
N GLY A 93 5.43 -11.07 -14.38
CA GLY A 93 6.58 -10.41 -14.97
C GLY A 93 7.92 -10.84 -14.36
N TYR A 94 8.87 -11.14 -15.24
CA TYR A 94 10.24 -11.51 -14.87
C TYR A 94 11.19 -10.76 -15.78
N PHE A 95 12.25 -10.22 -15.19
CA PHE A 95 13.28 -9.50 -15.92
C PHE A 95 14.65 -9.77 -15.29
N GLU A 96 15.64 -9.96 -16.13
CA GLU A 96 17.06 -10.08 -15.77
C GLU A 96 17.91 -9.56 -16.92
N CYS A 97 19.01 -8.88 -16.60
CA CYS A 97 19.98 -8.41 -17.58
C CYS A 97 21.40 -8.50 -16.99
N SER A 98 22.42 -8.12 -17.78
CA SER A 98 23.82 -8.15 -17.36
C SER A 98 24.20 -7.07 -16.34
N ASP A 99 23.36 -6.07 -16.10
CA ASP A 99 23.61 -4.99 -15.14
C ASP A 99 22.94 -5.30 -13.80
N GLU A 100 23.76 -5.57 -12.78
CA GLU A 100 23.29 -5.89 -11.43
C GLU A 100 22.52 -4.75 -10.76
N THR A 101 22.80 -3.49 -11.11
CA THR A 101 22.08 -2.34 -10.56
C THR A 101 20.65 -2.30 -11.08
N VAL A 102 20.46 -2.59 -12.37
CA VAL A 102 19.13 -2.68 -13.00
C VAL A 102 18.36 -3.88 -12.44
N ASN A 103 19.02 -5.03 -12.26
CA ASN A 103 18.40 -6.20 -11.64
C ASN A 103 17.95 -5.90 -10.20
N LYS A 104 18.76 -5.17 -9.44
CA LYS A 104 18.41 -4.73 -8.08
C LYS A 104 17.23 -3.74 -8.08
N LEU A 105 17.23 -2.79 -9.02
CA LEU A 105 16.11 -1.87 -9.20
C LEU A 105 14.80 -2.63 -9.47
N PHE A 106 14.83 -3.59 -10.39
CA PHE A 106 13.66 -4.42 -10.70
C PHE A 106 13.16 -5.20 -9.47
N LYS A 107 14.07 -5.81 -8.69
CA LYS A 107 13.71 -6.47 -7.43
C LYS A 107 13.06 -5.50 -6.43
N ASN A 108 13.57 -4.27 -6.35
CA ASN A 108 12.99 -3.24 -5.47
C ASN A 108 11.58 -2.84 -5.91
N ILE A 109 11.34 -2.71 -7.22
CA ILE A 109 10.00 -2.43 -7.79
C ILE A 109 9.01 -3.54 -7.41
N ILE A 110 9.40 -4.81 -7.54
CA ILE A 110 8.57 -5.95 -7.14
C ILE A 110 8.22 -5.91 -5.65
N TRP A 111 9.20 -5.60 -4.79
CA TRP A 111 8.95 -5.47 -3.35
C TRP A 111 8.13 -4.24 -3.00
N GLY A 112 8.32 -3.12 -3.71
CA GLY A 112 7.51 -1.91 -3.56
C GLY A 112 6.05 -2.19 -3.90
N GLN A 113 5.78 -2.86 -5.03
CA GLN A 113 4.42 -3.24 -5.43
C GLN A 113 3.76 -4.17 -4.40
N LYS A 114 4.44 -5.24 -3.96
CA LYS A 114 3.94 -6.12 -2.90
C LYS A 114 3.59 -5.36 -1.62
N GLY A 115 4.47 -4.43 -1.23
CA GLY A 115 4.29 -3.67 0.01
C GLY A 115 3.11 -2.69 -0.03
N ASN A 116 2.75 -2.21 -1.22
CA ASN A 116 1.67 -1.22 -1.40
C ASN A 116 0.36 -1.83 -1.91
N PHE A 117 0.38 -3.07 -2.41
CA PHE A 117 -0.82 -3.74 -2.89
C PHE A 117 -1.38 -4.68 -1.81
N LEU A 118 -2.05 -4.07 -0.84
CA LEU A 118 -2.78 -4.75 0.23
C LEU A 118 -4.21 -4.22 0.23
N ASP A 119 -5.11 -4.94 -0.41
CA ASP A 119 -6.53 -4.62 -0.62
C ASP A 119 -6.77 -3.43 -1.57
N VAL A 120 -6.04 -2.34 -1.42
CA VAL A 120 -6.03 -1.16 -2.30
C VAL A 120 -4.61 -0.79 -2.73
N PRO A 121 -4.42 -0.07 -3.86
CA PRO A 121 -3.09 0.39 -4.30
C PRO A 121 -2.67 1.61 -3.47
N THR A 122 -2.00 1.38 -2.33
CA THR A 122 -1.59 2.45 -1.42
C THR A 122 -0.35 3.18 -1.93
N ASP A 123 -0.20 4.45 -1.51
CA ASP A 123 0.96 5.30 -1.77
C ASP A 123 2.20 4.86 -0.98
N CYS A 124 2.01 4.42 0.24
CA CYS A 124 3.08 4.01 1.14
C CYS A 124 2.59 2.98 2.16
N PRO A 125 3.49 2.09 2.68
CA PRO A 125 3.07 1.05 3.62
C PRO A 125 3.35 1.38 5.09
N GLN A 126 4.09 2.46 5.43
CA GLN A 126 4.73 2.58 6.74
C GLN A 126 4.22 3.72 7.62
N ARG A 127 3.86 4.87 7.05
CA ARG A 127 3.50 6.08 7.79
C ARG A 127 1.98 6.25 7.92
N ASN A 128 1.54 7.29 8.62
CA ASN A 128 0.12 7.62 8.79
C ASN A 128 -0.53 8.22 7.51
N GLU A 129 -0.46 7.50 6.43
CA GLU A 129 -1.09 7.75 5.13
C GLU A 129 -1.69 6.42 4.67
N ARG A 130 -1.01 5.60 3.90
CA ARG A 130 -1.43 4.24 3.49
C ARG A 130 -2.79 4.23 2.83
N LEU A 131 -2.98 5.13 1.87
CA LEU A 131 -4.26 5.39 1.22
C LEU A 131 -4.17 5.06 -0.27
N GLY A 132 -5.31 4.72 -0.87
CA GLY A 132 -5.44 4.45 -2.30
C GLY A 132 -5.46 5.73 -3.14
N TRP A 133 -4.35 6.46 -3.20
CA TRP A 133 -4.21 7.66 -3.99
C TRP A 133 -4.39 7.37 -5.49
N THR A 134 -5.34 8.06 -6.09
CA THR A 134 -5.70 7.86 -7.51
C THR A 134 -4.59 8.29 -8.46
N GLY A 135 -3.86 9.35 -8.13
CA GLY A 135 -2.69 9.80 -8.90
C GLY A 135 -1.58 8.74 -8.94
N ASP A 136 -1.26 8.16 -7.78
CA ASP A 136 -0.25 7.09 -7.68
C ASP A 136 -0.69 5.83 -8.43
N ALA A 137 -1.95 5.43 -8.26
CA ALA A 137 -2.51 4.25 -8.91
C ALA A 137 -2.44 4.35 -10.44
N GLN A 138 -2.86 5.47 -11.02
CA GLN A 138 -2.86 5.63 -12.49
C GLN A 138 -1.47 5.66 -13.11
N VAL A 139 -0.48 6.24 -12.43
CA VAL A 139 0.91 6.25 -12.90
C VAL A 139 1.51 4.85 -12.86
N PHE A 140 1.14 4.05 -11.86
CA PHE A 140 1.74 2.76 -11.62
C PHE A 140 0.99 1.58 -12.26
N VAL A 141 -0.28 1.70 -12.63
CA VAL A 141 -1.13 0.59 -13.11
C VAL A 141 -0.49 -0.21 -14.25
N ARG A 142 0.16 0.46 -15.20
CA ARG A 142 0.84 -0.22 -16.30
C ARG A 142 2.04 -1.03 -15.84
N THR A 143 2.87 -0.49 -14.98
CA THR A 143 4.00 -1.19 -14.37
C THR A 143 3.51 -2.36 -13.52
N ALA A 144 2.45 -2.14 -12.75
CA ALA A 144 1.84 -3.18 -11.94
C ALA A 144 1.37 -4.37 -12.80
N SER A 145 0.72 -4.09 -13.92
CA SER A 145 0.20 -5.09 -14.86
C SER A 145 1.30 -5.89 -15.57
N LEU A 146 2.47 -5.30 -15.77
CA LEU A 146 3.63 -5.99 -16.34
C LEU A 146 4.27 -6.97 -15.33
N ASN A 147 4.18 -6.67 -14.05
CA ASN A 147 4.82 -7.45 -12.99
C ASN A 147 3.94 -8.57 -12.43
N PHE A 148 2.65 -8.29 -12.30
CA PHE A 148 1.69 -9.19 -11.65
C PHE A 148 0.36 -9.19 -12.40
N ASP A 149 -0.42 -10.24 -12.21
CA ASP A 149 -1.79 -10.35 -12.69
C ASP A 149 -2.73 -9.53 -11.78
N VAL A 150 -2.84 -8.24 -12.08
CA VAL A 150 -3.56 -7.26 -11.24
C VAL A 150 -4.99 -6.98 -11.72
N GLU A 151 -5.50 -7.73 -12.69
CA GLU A 151 -6.83 -7.48 -13.27
C GLU A 151 -7.91 -7.39 -12.19
N ARG A 152 -8.06 -8.45 -11.39
CA ARG A 152 -9.08 -8.52 -10.34
C ARG A 152 -8.88 -7.48 -9.23
N PHE A 153 -7.62 -7.18 -8.92
CA PHE A 153 -7.26 -6.19 -7.92
C PHE A 153 -7.73 -4.78 -8.34
N PHE A 154 -7.42 -4.37 -9.57
CA PHE A 154 -7.87 -3.08 -10.08
C PHE A 154 -9.37 -3.05 -10.37
N LYS A 155 -9.98 -4.12 -10.88
CA LYS A 155 -11.45 -4.16 -11.07
C LYS A 155 -12.17 -3.92 -9.75
N LYS A 156 -11.74 -4.57 -8.65
CA LYS A 156 -12.30 -4.31 -7.31
C LYS A 156 -12.14 -2.84 -6.91
N TRP A 157 -10.96 -2.28 -7.04
CA TRP A 157 -10.69 -0.89 -6.66
C TRP A 157 -11.43 0.12 -7.54
N LEU A 158 -11.63 -0.19 -8.81
CA LEU A 158 -12.43 0.64 -9.72
C LEU A 158 -13.93 0.63 -9.37
N HIS A 159 -14.45 -0.46 -8.82
CA HIS A 159 -15.80 -0.48 -8.26
C HIS A 159 -15.92 0.47 -7.05
N ASP A 160 -14.91 0.49 -6.17
CA ASP A 160 -14.86 1.42 -5.05
C ASP A 160 -14.80 2.88 -5.57
N LEU A 161 -14.03 3.14 -6.64
CA LEU A 161 -13.95 4.45 -7.27
C LEU A 161 -15.32 4.94 -7.79
N VAL A 162 -16.06 4.06 -8.48
CA VAL A 162 -17.42 4.40 -8.96
C VAL A 162 -18.35 4.69 -7.79
N ALA A 163 -18.26 3.93 -6.72
CA ALA A 163 -19.10 4.11 -5.53
C ALA A 163 -18.84 5.46 -4.82
N ASP A 164 -17.59 5.92 -4.86
CA ASP A 164 -17.14 7.16 -4.21
C ASP A 164 -17.20 8.39 -5.14
N GLN A 165 -17.44 8.22 -6.43
CA GLN A 165 -17.51 9.32 -7.40
C GLN A 165 -18.68 10.26 -7.08
N GLY A 166 -18.40 11.56 -7.06
CA GLY A 166 -19.41 12.59 -6.83
C GLY A 166 -20.46 12.67 -7.93
N ARG A 167 -21.67 13.11 -7.58
CA ARG A 167 -22.76 13.31 -8.56
C ARG A 167 -22.45 14.34 -9.64
N ASP A 168 -21.49 15.22 -9.38
CA ASP A 168 -20.96 16.23 -10.31
C ASP A 168 -19.85 15.67 -11.20
N GLY A 169 -19.55 14.37 -11.09
CA GLY A 169 -18.51 13.69 -11.87
C GLY A 169 -17.11 13.72 -11.23
N CYS A 170 -16.93 14.45 -10.13
CA CYS A 170 -15.63 14.50 -9.46
C CYS A 170 -15.21 13.13 -8.94
N VAL A 171 -13.97 12.75 -9.21
CA VAL A 171 -13.34 11.56 -8.64
C VAL A 171 -12.48 11.99 -7.47
N PRO A 172 -12.65 11.40 -6.28
CA PRO A 172 -11.85 11.72 -5.11
C PRO A 172 -10.34 11.46 -5.32
N HIS A 173 -9.51 12.16 -4.57
CA HIS A 173 -8.05 11.95 -4.64
C HIS A 173 -7.64 10.59 -4.06
N VAL A 174 -8.44 10.05 -3.15
CA VAL A 174 -8.19 8.80 -2.44
C VAL A 174 -9.40 7.88 -2.55
N ILE A 175 -9.18 6.62 -2.86
CA ILE A 175 -10.22 5.59 -2.92
C ILE A 175 -9.82 4.40 -2.02
N PRO A 176 -10.66 4.00 -1.06
CA PRO A 176 -11.93 4.63 -0.63
C PRO A 176 -11.76 6.06 -0.11
N ASN A 177 -12.80 6.90 -0.33
CA ASN A 177 -12.77 8.31 0.06
C ASN A 177 -13.00 8.47 1.57
N ILE A 178 -11.90 8.60 2.32
CA ILE A 178 -11.96 8.77 3.79
C ILE A 178 -11.90 10.23 4.26
N PHE A 179 -11.68 11.17 3.33
CA PHE A 179 -11.54 12.60 3.66
C PHE A 179 -12.80 13.40 3.39
N ASP A 180 -13.84 12.76 2.87
CA ASP A 180 -15.02 13.47 2.35
C ASP A 180 -14.65 14.56 1.34
N ASP A 181 -13.60 14.29 0.58
CA ASP A 181 -12.95 15.20 -0.35
C ASP A 181 -13.76 15.27 -1.66
N MET A 182 -13.94 16.46 -2.16
CA MET A 182 -14.66 16.70 -3.41
C MET A 182 -13.91 16.23 -4.65
N GLY A 183 -12.59 16.01 -4.56
CA GLY A 183 -11.78 15.54 -5.69
C GLY A 183 -11.67 16.55 -6.83
N GLY A 184 -11.55 16.01 -8.03
CA GLY A 184 -11.59 16.81 -9.28
C GLY A 184 -10.27 17.41 -9.74
N SER A 185 -9.14 16.96 -9.21
CA SER A 185 -7.83 17.41 -9.67
C SER A 185 -7.34 16.60 -10.86
N SER A 186 -6.86 17.29 -11.89
CA SER A 186 -6.10 16.67 -12.98
C SER A 186 -4.95 15.82 -12.43
N ALA A 187 -4.59 14.75 -13.14
CA ALA A 187 -3.57 13.78 -12.75
C ALA A 187 -3.91 12.92 -11.50
N TRP A 188 -5.02 13.13 -10.82
CA TRP A 188 -5.61 12.21 -9.84
C TRP A 188 -6.91 11.62 -10.38
N SER A 189 -7.89 12.46 -10.65
CA SER A 189 -9.21 12.03 -11.14
C SER A 189 -9.15 11.32 -12.50
N ASP A 190 -8.10 11.56 -13.29
CA ASP A 190 -7.84 10.86 -14.55
C ASP A 190 -7.73 9.33 -14.38
N ALA A 191 -7.55 8.83 -13.16
CA ALA A 191 -7.56 7.40 -12.83
C ALA A 191 -8.83 6.69 -13.30
N ALA A 192 -9.98 7.38 -13.29
CA ALA A 192 -11.26 6.85 -13.79
C ALA A 192 -11.22 6.48 -15.28
N VAL A 193 -10.32 7.07 -16.05
CA VAL A 193 -10.13 6.79 -17.49
C VAL A 193 -8.90 5.94 -17.75
N ILE A 194 -7.78 6.29 -17.11
CA ILE A 194 -6.48 5.66 -17.37
C ILE A 194 -6.44 4.22 -16.83
N CYS A 195 -6.91 3.99 -15.62
CA CYS A 195 -6.84 2.66 -15.02
C CYS A 195 -7.66 1.61 -15.78
N PRO A 196 -8.96 1.80 -16.09
CA PRO A 196 -9.72 0.82 -16.86
C PRO A 196 -9.15 0.62 -18.27
N TRP A 197 -8.61 1.67 -18.90
CA TRP A 197 -7.98 1.57 -20.20
C TRP A 197 -6.71 0.71 -20.18
N GLU A 198 -5.83 0.90 -19.21
CA GLU A 198 -4.60 0.10 -19.07
C GLU A 198 -4.89 -1.36 -18.69
N ILE A 199 -5.92 -1.61 -17.89
CA ILE A 199 -6.38 -2.99 -17.59
C ILE A 199 -6.91 -3.64 -18.86
N TYR A 200 -7.79 -2.98 -19.61
CA TYR A 200 -8.25 -3.50 -20.91
C TYR A 200 -7.10 -3.78 -21.88
N ARG A 201 -6.15 -2.85 -22.02
CA ARG A 201 -5.00 -3.02 -22.93
C ARG A 201 -4.13 -4.21 -22.58
N THR A 202 -4.05 -4.52 -21.30
CA THR A 202 -3.17 -5.61 -20.79
C THR A 202 -3.87 -6.96 -20.90
N TYR A 203 -5.14 -7.03 -20.51
CA TYR A 203 -5.85 -8.31 -20.34
C TYR A 203 -6.87 -8.58 -21.44
N GLY A 204 -7.24 -7.58 -22.23
CA GLY A 204 -8.22 -7.73 -23.34
C GLY A 204 -9.67 -7.85 -22.87
N ASP A 205 -9.94 -7.71 -21.57
CA ASP A 205 -11.29 -7.79 -21.02
C ASP A 205 -12.07 -6.50 -21.28
N LYS A 206 -13.03 -6.57 -22.20
CA LYS A 206 -13.90 -5.43 -22.51
C LYS A 206 -14.90 -5.11 -21.42
N ALA A 207 -15.22 -6.08 -20.55
CA ALA A 207 -16.20 -5.87 -19.49
C ALA A 207 -15.78 -4.74 -18.56
N VAL A 208 -14.46 -4.58 -18.28
CA VAL A 208 -13.96 -3.48 -17.45
C VAL A 208 -14.28 -2.10 -18.06
N LEU A 209 -14.26 -1.97 -19.38
CA LEU A 209 -14.62 -0.72 -20.06
C LEU A 209 -16.13 -0.47 -20.00
N GLU A 210 -16.95 -1.52 -20.15
CA GLU A 210 -18.39 -1.44 -20.06
C GLU A 210 -18.84 -1.08 -18.63
N GLU A 211 -18.26 -1.73 -17.61
CA GLU A 211 -18.51 -1.47 -16.20
C GLU A 211 -18.11 -0.04 -15.77
N GLN A 212 -17.07 0.53 -16.38
CA GLN A 212 -16.55 1.85 -16.03
C GLN A 212 -17.03 2.98 -16.96
N PHE A 213 -17.83 2.65 -17.99
CA PHE A 213 -18.21 3.60 -19.04
C PHE A 213 -18.93 4.83 -18.50
N ASP A 214 -19.95 4.63 -17.66
CA ASP A 214 -20.74 5.73 -17.10
C ASP A 214 -19.89 6.63 -16.20
N SER A 215 -18.99 6.06 -15.39
CA SER A 215 -18.04 6.80 -14.55
C SER A 215 -17.08 7.64 -15.41
N CYS A 216 -16.51 7.04 -16.46
CA CYS A 216 -15.64 7.76 -17.39
C CYS A 216 -16.38 8.91 -18.08
N LEU A 217 -17.59 8.66 -18.56
CA LEU A 217 -18.41 9.65 -19.23
C LEU A 217 -18.77 10.80 -18.29
N LEU A 218 -19.16 10.50 -17.07
CA LEU A 218 -19.51 11.49 -16.06
C LEU A 218 -18.31 12.38 -15.71
N TYR A 219 -17.11 11.80 -15.53
CA TYR A 219 -15.87 12.53 -15.27
C TYR A 219 -15.45 13.41 -16.46
N THR A 220 -15.56 12.91 -17.70
CA THR A 220 -15.10 13.60 -18.90
C THR A 220 -16.13 14.56 -19.50
N SER A 221 -17.37 14.55 -19.03
CA SER A 221 -18.41 15.47 -19.50
C SER A 221 -18.13 16.89 -19.03
N PRO A 222 -18.26 17.92 -19.90
CA PRO A 222 -18.09 19.30 -19.51
C PRO A 222 -19.06 19.66 -18.39
N SER A 223 -18.56 20.04 -17.23
CA SER A 223 -19.41 20.56 -16.15
C SER A 223 -19.95 21.94 -16.53
N PRO A 224 -21.07 22.39 -15.99
CA PRO A 224 -21.56 23.77 -16.16
C PRO A 224 -20.50 24.82 -15.75
N ARG A 225 -19.61 24.49 -14.82
CA ARG A 225 -18.50 25.36 -14.39
C ARG A 225 -17.38 25.49 -15.44
N ASP A 226 -17.15 24.46 -16.28
CA ASP A 226 -16.13 24.52 -17.33
C ASP A 226 -16.61 25.39 -18.51
N THR A 227 -17.91 25.40 -18.77
CA THR A 227 -18.51 26.29 -19.80
C THR A 227 -18.54 27.76 -19.35
N GLU A 228 -18.54 28.06 -18.07
CA GLU A 228 -18.46 29.43 -17.54
C GLU A 228 -17.04 30.01 -17.58
N ARG A 229 -16.00 29.18 -17.45
CA ARG A 229 -14.60 29.61 -17.50
C ARG A 229 -14.07 29.83 -18.93
N SER A 230 -14.74 29.33 -19.92
CA SER A 230 -14.39 29.48 -21.35
C SER A 230 -15.14 30.62 -22.04
N ARG A 231 -15.87 31.46 -21.32
CA ARG A 231 -16.44 32.74 -21.75
C ARG A 231 -15.75 33.90 -21.03
#